data_a0286abff14dfbec7c6a26916829399f
#
_entry.id   a0286abff14dfbec7c6a26916829399f
#
_cell.length_a   1.000
_cell.length_b   1.000
_cell.length_c   1.000
_cell.angle_alpha   90.00
_cell.angle_beta   90.00
_cell.angle_gamma   90.00
#
_symmetry.space_group_name_H-M   'P 1'
#
loop_
_entity.id
_entity.type
_entity.pdbx_description
1 polymer ?
#
loop_
_entity_poly.entity_id
_entity_poly.type
_entity_poly.pdbx_seq_one_letter_code
_entity_poly.pdbx_strand_id
1 'polypeptide(L)'
;QAYRDAAISASVEGFIDDMAAAYAWADFAVTRAGSGTVAELAAAALPALLVPFPFAAGDHQAANAAAFCAQGGGRWVRQGAWKLEELQVWAQQLLTIPEVWQRASQAAAAVALPQAAAAVVRDCGVWLGIPAWQSAGVQPSPGGGA
;
A
#
# COMPACT_ATOMS: atom_id res chain seq x y z
N GLN A 1 -22.16 8.71 13.14
CA GLN A 1 -22.53 9.62 14.23
C GLN A 1 -21.30 10.36 14.78
N ALA A 2 -20.23 9.65 15.22
CA ALA A 2 -19.02 10.22 15.82
C ALA A 2 -18.35 11.35 15.00
N TYR A 3 -18.23 11.19 13.69
CA TYR A 3 -17.68 12.23 12.81
C TYR A 3 -18.52 13.49 12.77
N ARG A 4 -19.85 13.35 12.76
CA ARG A 4 -20.77 14.50 12.82
C ARG A 4 -20.67 15.23 14.14
N ASP A 5 -20.59 14.49 15.25
CA ASP A 5 -20.48 15.07 16.60
C ASP A 5 -19.16 15.83 16.78
N ALA A 6 -18.11 15.40 16.06
CA ALA A 6 -16.82 16.06 16.02
C ALA A 6 -16.70 17.15 14.95
N ALA A 7 -17.78 17.48 14.21
CA ALA A 7 -17.80 18.42 13.09
C ALA A 7 -16.76 18.10 11.99
N ILE A 8 -16.47 16.81 11.78
CA ILE A 8 -15.56 16.34 10.75
C ILE A 8 -16.36 15.99 9.51
N SER A 9 -15.99 16.57 8.35
CA SER A 9 -16.55 16.16 7.05
C SER A 9 -16.04 14.75 6.72
N ALA A 10 -16.97 13.80 6.60
CA ALA A 10 -16.61 12.40 6.31
C ALA A 10 -17.71 11.74 5.48
N SER A 11 -17.30 10.93 4.49
CA SER A 11 -18.14 9.91 3.88
C SER A 11 -17.90 8.57 4.59
N VAL A 12 -18.97 7.86 4.87
CA VAL A 12 -18.90 6.55 5.56
C VAL A 12 -19.63 5.52 4.70
N GLU A 13 -18.86 4.65 4.11
CA GLU A 13 -19.34 3.60 3.21
C GLU A 13 -19.25 2.23 3.88
N GLY A 14 -20.22 1.36 3.65
CA GLY A 14 -20.18 -0.02 4.11
C GLY A 14 -19.21 -0.88 3.30
N PHE A 15 -19.02 -0.51 2.05
CA PHE A 15 -18.11 -1.14 1.10
C PHE A 15 -17.71 -0.11 0.03
N ILE A 16 -16.49 -0.18 -0.46
CA ILE A 16 -15.98 0.67 -1.54
C ILE A 16 -15.77 -0.23 -2.77
N ASP A 17 -16.59 -0.03 -3.81
CA ASP A 17 -16.52 -0.82 -5.04
C ASP A 17 -15.28 -0.46 -5.89
N ASP A 18 -14.94 0.84 -5.96
CA ASP A 18 -13.78 1.33 -6.70
C ASP A 18 -12.65 1.77 -5.74
N MET A 19 -11.88 0.78 -5.28
CA MET A 19 -10.71 1.03 -4.43
C MET A 19 -9.61 1.83 -5.16
N ALA A 20 -9.49 1.70 -6.48
CA ALA A 20 -8.50 2.46 -7.24
C ALA A 20 -8.79 3.96 -7.20
N ALA A 21 -10.06 4.33 -7.39
CA ALA A 21 -10.50 5.72 -7.26
C ALA A 21 -10.32 6.24 -5.82
N ALA A 22 -10.62 5.41 -4.82
CA ALA A 22 -10.43 5.78 -3.41
C ALA A 22 -8.95 6.05 -3.07
N TYR A 23 -8.03 5.20 -3.54
CA TYR A 23 -6.60 5.43 -3.35
C TYR A 23 -6.08 6.64 -4.13
N ALA A 24 -6.58 6.88 -5.35
CA ALA A 24 -6.21 8.04 -6.15
C ALA A 24 -6.69 9.37 -5.55
N TRP A 25 -7.78 9.34 -4.79
CA TRP A 25 -8.33 10.50 -4.09
C TRP A 25 -7.58 10.81 -2.78
N ALA A 26 -7.03 9.79 -2.11
CA ALA A 26 -6.48 9.92 -0.77
C ALA A 26 -5.07 10.53 -0.76
N ASP A 27 -4.80 11.39 0.21
CA ASP A 27 -3.44 11.88 0.50
C ASP A 27 -2.65 10.92 1.39
N PHE A 28 -3.31 10.17 2.25
CA PHE A 28 -2.75 9.05 2.99
C PHE A 28 -3.85 8.10 3.50
N ALA A 29 -3.46 6.91 3.91
CA ALA A 29 -4.38 5.88 4.39
C ALA A 29 -4.09 5.45 5.82
N VAL A 30 -5.14 5.05 6.55
CA VAL A 30 -5.03 4.33 7.84
C VAL A 30 -5.69 2.97 7.66
N THR A 31 -4.90 1.90 7.68
CA THR A 31 -5.42 0.57 7.32
C THR A 31 -4.81 -0.56 8.15
N ARG A 32 -5.35 -1.77 8.00
CA ARG A 32 -4.68 -3.01 8.36
C ARG A 32 -3.52 -3.29 7.40
N ALA A 33 -2.61 -4.21 7.76
CA ALA A 33 -1.42 -4.53 6.98
C ALA A 33 -1.52 -5.92 6.32
N GLY A 34 -2.67 -6.24 5.74
CA GLY A 34 -2.80 -7.41 4.87
C GLY A 34 -1.90 -7.29 3.64
N SER A 35 -1.43 -8.40 3.09
CA SER A 35 -0.52 -8.39 1.92
C SER A 35 -1.13 -7.68 0.71
N GLY A 36 -2.43 -7.91 0.43
CA GLY A 36 -3.15 -7.22 -0.64
C GLY A 36 -3.17 -5.71 -0.42
N THR A 37 -3.58 -5.26 0.77
CA THR A 37 -3.62 -3.84 1.12
C THR A 37 -2.25 -3.17 0.98
N VAL A 38 -1.18 -3.81 1.47
CA VAL A 38 0.19 -3.27 1.35
C VAL A 38 0.63 -3.18 -0.11
N ALA A 39 0.30 -4.20 -0.93
CA ALA A 39 0.60 -4.18 -2.36
C ALA A 39 -0.17 -3.08 -3.10
N GLU A 40 -1.43 -2.85 -2.76
CA GLU A 40 -2.27 -1.79 -3.33
C GLU A 40 -1.77 -0.39 -2.94
N LEU A 41 -1.43 -0.18 -1.67
CA LEU A 41 -0.82 1.08 -1.20
C LEU A 41 0.49 1.37 -1.93
N ALA A 42 1.34 0.36 -2.12
CA ALA A 42 2.58 0.49 -2.86
C ALA A 42 2.33 0.84 -4.33
N ALA A 43 1.38 0.16 -5.00
CA ALA A 43 1.00 0.44 -6.38
C ALA A 43 0.41 1.83 -6.55
N ALA A 44 -0.36 2.32 -5.57
CA ALA A 44 -0.91 3.67 -5.54
C ALA A 44 0.10 4.75 -5.10
N ALA A 45 1.32 4.37 -4.72
CA ALA A 45 2.31 5.28 -4.13
C ALA A 45 1.76 6.07 -2.92
N LEU A 46 0.88 5.45 -2.12
CA LEU A 46 0.12 6.11 -1.08
C LEU A 46 0.76 5.91 0.29
N PRO A 47 1.20 6.98 0.97
CA PRO A 47 1.70 6.89 2.34
C PRO A 47 0.63 6.36 3.30
N ALA A 48 1.05 5.58 4.31
CA ALA A 48 0.09 4.96 5.20
C ALA A 48 0.51 4.89 6.67
N LEU A 49 -0.48 4.94 7.55
CA LEU A 49 -0.40 4.44 8.92
C LEU A 49 -0.96 3.03 8.97
N LEU A 50 -0.12 2.06 9.19
CA LEU A 50 -0.49 0.66 9.24
C LEU A 50 -0.74 0.20 10.67
N VAL A 51 -1.89 -0.45 10.88
CA VAL A 51 -2.30 -1.00 12.17
C VAL A 51 -2.50 -2.50 11.99
N PRO A 52 -1.46 -3.33 12.18
CA PRO A 52 -1.56 -4.76 12.02
C PRO A 52 -2.69 -5.36 12.84
N PHE A 53 -3.39 -6.35 12.28
CA PHE A 53 -4.43 -7.08 13.00
C PHE A 53 -3.76 -7.93 14.09
N PRO A 54 -4.15 -7.78 15.39
CA PRO A 54 -3.43 -8.37 16.50
C PRO A 54 -3.48 -9.89 16.55
N PHE A 55 -4.46 -10.51 15.89
CA PHE A 55 -4.66 -11.96 15.85
C PHE A 55 -4.27 -12.56 14.49
N ALA A 56 -3.46 -11.87 13.70
CA ALA A 56 -2.96 -12.40 12.44
C ALA A 56 -2.03 -13.61 12.69
N ALA A 57 -2.26 -14.70 11.99
CA ALA A 57 -1.48 -15.92 12.14
C ALA A 57 0.03 -15.63 11.94
N GLY A 58 0.86 -16.07 12.88
CA GLY A 58 2.32 -15.83 12.82
C GLY A 58 2.72 -14.36 12.76
N ASP A 59 1.85 -13.45 13.20
CA ASP A 59 2.10 -11.99 13.21
C ASP A 59 2.50 -11.41 11.83
N HIS A 60 2.09 -12.07 10.74
CA HIS A 60 2.49 -11.69 9.37
C HIS A 60 2.11 -10.25 8.99
N GLN A 61 1.01 -9.70 9.55
CA GLN A 61 0.66 -8.31 9.27
C GLN A 61 1.65 -7.32 9.89
N ALA A 62 2.23 -7.62 11.05
CA ALA A 62 3.29 -6.78 11.61
C ALA A 62 4.57 -6.84 10.76
N ALA A 63 4.91 -8.00 10.23
CA ALA A 63 6.03 -8.13 9.29
C ALA A 63 5.80 -7.33 7.99
N ASN A 64 4.60 -7.41 7.41
CA ASN A 64 4.23 -6.62 6.23
C ASN A 64 4.32 -5.11 6.51
N ALA A 65 3.77 -4.67 7.65
CA ALA A 65 3.81 -3.26 8.05
C ALA A 65 5.26 -2.78 8.26
N ALA A 66 6.08 -3.57 8.94
CA ALA A 66 7.47 -3.24 9.16
C ALA A 66 8.25 -3.12 7.86
N ALA A 67 8.06 -4.04 6.90
CA ALA A 67 8.71 -4.01 5.59
C ALA A 67 8.33 -2.76 4.78
N PHE A 68 7.03 -2.41 4.72
CA PHE A 68 6.56 -1.20 4.05
C PHE A 68 7.14 0.08 4.68
N CYS A 69 7.12 0.16 6.01
CA CYS A 69 7.58 1.35 6.73
C CYS A 69 9.10 1.48 6.79
N ALA A 70 9.87 0.39 6.68
CA ALA A 70 11.33 0.42 6.66
C ALA A 70 11.88 1.23 5.48
N GLN A 71 11.16 1.31 4.37
CA GLN A 71 11.51 2.13 3.21
C GLN A 71 11.07 3.60 3.35
N GLY A 72 10.32 3.94 4.40
CA GLY A 72 9.82 5.29 4.62
C GLY A 72 8.41 5.55 4.06
N GLY A 73 7.70 4.51 3.55
CA GLY A 73 6.35 4.62 2.99
C GLY A 73 5.27 4.98 4.00
N GLY A 74 5.60 5.04 5.28
CA GLY A 74 4.64 5.38 6.32
C GLY A 74 5.13 5.06 7.73
N ARG A 75 4.18 4.90 8.63
CA ARG A 75 4.40 4.43 9.99
C ARG A 75 3.49 3.24 10.30
N TRP A 76 3.87 2.47 11.28
CA TRP A 76 3.00 1.43 11.80
C TRP A 76 2.99 1.42 13.32
N VAL A 77 1.88 0.96 13.89
CA VAL A 77 1.69 0.86 15.33
C VAL A 77 0.80 -0.33 15.64
N ARG A 78 1.12 -1.06 16.71
CA ARG A 78 0.24 -2.12 17.17
C ARG A 78 -1.05 -1.53 17.77
N GLN A 79 -2.14 -2.21 17.56
CA GLN A 79 -3.43 -1.83 18.14
C GLN A 79 -3.30 -1.72 19.68
N GLY A 80 -3.73 -0.59 20.21
CA GLY A 80 -3.63 -0.28 21.64
C GLY A 80 -2.30 0.32 22.09
N ALA A 81 -1.27 0.37 21.23
CA ALA A 81 0.02 1.00 21.53
C ALA A 81 0.14 2.42 20.93
N TRP A 82 -0.99 3.13 20.88
CA TRP A 82 -1.07 4.48 20.28
C TRP A 82 -0.37 5.49 21.19
N LYS A 83 0.49 6.29 20.56
CA LYS A 83 0.99 7.55 21.12
C LYS A 83 0.41 8.66 20.26
N LEU A 84 -0.76 9.15 20.63
CA LEU A 84 -1.58 10.02 19.80
C LEU A 84 -0.82 11.28 19.37
N GLU A 85 -0.08 11.89 20.28
CA GLU A 85 0.70 13.10 20.02
C GLU A 85 1.78 12.85 18.95
N GLU A 86 2.47 11.73 19.00
CA GLU A 86 3.49 11.38 17.99
C GLU A 86 2.86 11.12 16.61
N LEU A 87 1.69 10.48 16.58
CA LEU A 87 0.96 10.24 15.34
C LEU A 87 0.39 11.53 14.75
N GLN A 88 -0.12 12.43 15.59
CA GLN A 88 -0.62 13.73 15.15
C GLN A 88 0.50 14.58 14.52
N VAL A 89 1.65 14.68 15.18
CA VAL A 89 2.81 15.42 14.66
C VAL A 89 3.26 14.83 13.32
N TRP A 90 3.36 13.51 13.21
CA TRP A 90 3.74 12.85 11.97
C TRP A 90 2.71 13.08 10.85
N ALA A 91 1.42 12.90 11.12
CA ALA A 91 0.37 13.10 10.14
C ALA A 91 0.31 14.57 9.68
N GLN A 92 0.46 15.51 10.61
CA GLN A 92 0.50 16.93 10.30
C GLN A 92 1.67 17.25 9.38
N GLN A 93 2.88 16.76 9.67
CA GLN A 93 4.04 16.96 8.79
C GLN A 93 3.81 16.36 7.41
N LEU A 94 3.25 15.15 7.34
CA LEU A 94 2.93 14.48 6.09
C LEU A 94 1.95 15.29 5.23
N LEU A 95 0.91 15.87 5.84
CA LEU A 95 -0.15 16.56 5.13
C LEU A 95 0.14 18.05 4.84
N THR A 96 1.11 18.66 5.54
CA THR A 96 1.38 20.10 5.41
C THR A 96 2.73 20.43 4.76
N ILE A 97 3.64 19.45 4.64
CA ILE A 97 4.97 19.65 4.06
C ILE A 97 5.09 18.78 2.80
N PRO A 98 4.98 19.38 1.59
CA PRO A 98 4.96 18.65 0.33
C PRO A 98 6.15 17.70 0.13
N GLU A 99 7.35 18.10 0.56
CA GLU A 99 8.56 17.30 0.43
C GLU A 99 8.53 16.04 1.34
N VAL A 100 7.85 16.11 2.48
CA VAL A 100 7.65 14.97 3.38
C VAL A 100 6.72 13.98 2.72
N TRP A 101 5.60 14.45 2.18
CA TRP A 101 4.64 13.62 1.47
C TRP A 101 5.29 12.96 0.23
N GLN A 102 5.98 13.74 -0.61
CA GLN A 102 6.63 13.22 -1.81
C GLN A 102 7.65 12.12 -1.50
N ARG A 103 8.47 12.30 -0.47
CA ARG A 103 9.42 11.26 -0.04
C ARG A 103 8.72 10.01 0.43
N ALA A 104 7.67 10.14 1.23
CA ALA A 104 6.89 9.01 1.71
C ALA A 104 6.17 8.28 0.56
N SER A 105 5.61 9.01 -0.40
CA SER A 105 4.98 8.47 -1.60
C SER A 105 5.99 7.71 -2.47
N GLN A 106 7.16 8.28 -2.74
CA GLN A 106 8.22 7.60 -3.49
C GLN A 106 8.70 6.33 -2.78
N ALA A 107 8.84 6.39 -1.45
CA ALA A 107 9.22 5.23 -0.65
C ALA A 107 8.14 4.13 -0.65
N ALA A 108 6.85 4.50 -0.61
CA ALA A 108 5.75 3.56 -0.78
C ALA A 108 5.79 2.89 -2.16
N ALA A 109 5.99 3.67 -3.23
CA ALA A 109 6.11 3.16 -4.60
C ALA A 109 7.30 2.20 -4.77
N ALA A 110 8.39 2.42 -4.05
CA ALA A 110 9.59 1.59 -4.17
C ALA A 110 9.40 0.14 -3.69
N VAL A 111 8.38 -0.14 -2.88
CA VAL A 111 8.03 -1.52 -2.47
C VAL A 111 7.03 -2.19 -3.43
N ALA A 112 6.56 -1.50 -4.46
CA ALA A 112 5.65 -2.09 -5.43
C ALA A 112 6.34 -3.18 -6.26
N LEU A 113 5.60 -4.26 -6.51
CA LEU A 113 6.04 -5.37 -7.36
C LEU A 113 5.06 -5.54 -8.54
N PRO A 114 5.02 -4.59 -9.50
CA PRO A 114 4.01 -4.59 -10.56
C PRO A 114 4.06 -5.82 -11.47
N GLN A 115 5.19 -6.52 -11.51
CA GLN A 115 5.38 -7.72 -12.31
C GLN A 115 5.23 -9.03 -11.51
N ALA A 116 4.77 -8.98 -10.24
CA ALA A 116 4.69 -10.17 -9.38
C ALA A 116 3.81 -11.26 -9.99
N ALA A 117 2.61 -10.91 -10.48
CA ALA A 117 1.71 -11.88 -11.11
C ALA A 117 2.33 -12.51 -12.38
N ALA A 118 2.97 -11.69 -13.20
CA ALA A 118 3.66 -12.17 -14.41
C ALA A 118 4.86 -13.07 -14.06
N ALA A 119 5.58 -12.76 -12.98
CA ALA A 119 6.67 -13.62 -12.50
C ALA A 119 6.16 -15.00 -12.07
N VAL A 120 5.06 -15.04 -11.30
CA VAL A 120 4.43 -16.31 -10.90
C VAL A 120 3.99 -17.11 -12.12
N VAL A 121 3.34 -16.49 -13.11
CA VAL A 121 2.92 -17.17 -14.34
C VAL A 121 4.13 -17.74 -15.10
N ARG A 122 5.22 -16.99 -15.22
CA ARG A 122 6.46 -17.48 -15.85
C ARG A 122 7.02 -18.70 -15.12
N ASP A 123 7.12 -18.62 -13.79
CA ASP A 123 7.65 -19.72 -12.99
C ASP A 123 6.80 -20.99 -13.12
N CYS A 124 5.47 -20.83 -13.07
CA CYS A 124 4.55 -21.92 -13.35
C CYS A 124 4.75 -22.49 -14.77
N GLY A 125 4.96 -21.62 -15.77
CA GLY A 125 5.24 -22.03 -17.15
C GLY A 125 6.50 -22.88 -17.28
N VAL A 126 7.56 -22.53 -16.54
CA VAL A 126 8.80 -23.33 -16.47
C VAL A 126 8.52 -24.70 -15.84
N TRP A 127 7.86 -24.72 -14.69
CA TRP A 127 7.56 -25.95 -13.96
C TRP A 127 6.65 -26.92 -14.73
N LEU A 128 5.67 -26.36 -15.47
CA LEU A 128 4.69 -27.14 -16.23
C LEU A 128 5.13 -27.41 -17.68
N GLY A 129 6.26 -26.88 -18.12
CA GLY A 129 6.74 -27.02 -19.49
C GLY A 129 5.83 -26.33 -20.51
N ILE A 130 5.21 -25.19 -20.16
CA ILE A 130 4.31 -24.43 -21.04
C ILE A 130 5.06 -23.20 -21.58
N PRO A 131 5.60 -23.23 -22.81
CA PRO A 131 6.45 -22.16 -23.35
C PRO A 131 5.72 -20.81 -23.45
N ALA A 132 4.43 -20.81 -23.79
CA ALA A 132 3.65 -19.59 -23.88
C ALA A 132 3.56 -18.78 -22.58
N TRP A 133 3.69 -19.41 -21.41
CA TRP A 133 3.65 -18.76 -20.12
C TRP A 133 5.02 -18.22 -19.69
N GLN A 134 6.12 -18.77 -20.25
CA GLN A 134 7.47 -18.36 -19.90
C GLN A 134 7.80 -16.92 -20.37
N SER A 135 7.05 -16.40 -21.35
CA SER A 135 7.14 -15.02 -21.82
C SER A 135 6.11 -14.07 -21.20
N ALA A 136 5.30 -14.53 -20.23
CA ALA A 136 4.29 -13.69 -19.59
C ALA A 136 4.92 -12.44 -18.95
N GLY A 137 4.35 -11.28 -19.24
CA GLY A 137 4.81 -9.98 -18.72
C GLY A 137 6.02 -9.38 -19.42
N VAL A 138 6.58 -10.03 -20.43
CA VAL A 138 7.52 -9.37 -21.34
C VAL A 138 6.70 -8.49 -22.28
N GLN A 139 6.68 -7.18 -22.02
CA GLN A 139 6.15 -6.23 -23.00
C GLN A 139 7.08 -6.28 -24.22
N PRO A 140 6.53 -6.44 -25.46
CA PRO A 140 7.34 -6.25 -26.63
C PRO A 140 7.92 -4.83 -26.59
N SER A 141 9.23 -4.70 -26.77
CA SER A 141 9.88 -3.40 -26.88
C SER A 141 9.10 -2.57 -27.90
N PRO A 142 8.75 -1.30 -27.62
CA PRO A 142 8.09 -0.46 -28.61
C PRO A 142 8.99 -0.36 -29.83
N GLY A 143 8.51 -0.95 -30.91
CA GLY A 143 9.00 -1.00 -32.27
C GLY A 143 10.32 -0.34 -32.61
N GLY A 144 11.31 -1.15 -32.90
CA GLY A 144 12.23 -0.86 -33.98
C GLY A 144 11.44 -0.96 -35.30
N GLY A 145 10.77 0.12 -35.66
CA GLY A 145 10.25 0.33 -37.01
C GLY A 145 11.40 0.64 -37.93
N ALA A 146 11.62 -0.23 -38.88
CA ALA A 146 12.44 0.05 -40.06
C ALA A 146 11.74 1.05 -40.95
#